data_9795a94db4dbd4ebdf0e61d3c80a2f6b
#
_entry.id   9795a94db4dbd4ebdf0e61d3c80a2f6b
#
_cell.length_a   1.000
_cell.length_b   1.000
_cell.length_c   1.000
_cell.angle_alpha   90.00
_cell.angle_beta   90.00
_cell.angle_gamma   90.00
#
_symmetry.space_group_name_H-M   'P 1'
#
loop_
_entity.id
_entity.type
_entity.pdbx_description
1 polymer ?
#
loop_
_entity_poly.entity_id
_entity_poly.type
_entity_poly.pdbx_seq_one_letter_code
_entity_poly.pdbx_strand_id
1 'polypeptide(L)'
;MLLGNINPSAKLPFSFPQSVGHLPVFYNHLPTDKGFYRRPGRPNEPGRDYVFSSPAPLWSFGHGLSYTTFEYLNAHYSAELLHPSDTLIVSVSLKNTGSVAGKEVVQLYVRDAVCVH
;
A
#
# COMPACT_ATOMS: atom_id res chain seq x y z
N MET A 1 10.67 -4.54 21.88
CA MET A 1 10.86 -3.71 20.68
C MET A 1 11.95 -2.68 20.87
N LEU A 2 11.79 -1.67 21.74
CA LEU A 2 12.77 -0.57 21.88
C LEU A 2 14.21 -1.01 22.19
N LEU A 3 14.38 -2.14 22.85
CA LEU A 3 15.70 -2.72 23.16
C LEU A 3 16.19 -3.73 22.13
N GLY A 4 15.53 -3.87 21.00
CA GLY A 4 15.96 -4.79 19.93
C GLY A 4 15.63 -6.28 20.16
N ASN A 5 15.12 -6.67 21.29
CA ASN A 5 14.84 -8.08 21.62
C ASN A 5 13.71 -8.70 20.78
N ILE A 6 12.84 -7.87 20.21
CA ILE A 6 11.71 -8.28 19.37
C ILE A 6 11.74 -7.43 18.11
N ASN A 7 11.83 -8.08 16.96
CA ASN A 7 11.73 -7.44 15.67
C ASN A 7 10.26 -7.13 15.34
N PRO A 8 9.89 -5.88 15.08
CA PRO A 8 8.53 -5.54 14.67
C PRO A 8 8.21 -6.14 13.30
N SER A 9 6.99 -6.60 13.11
CA SER A 9 6.53 -7.21 11.86
C SER A 9 5.15 -6.74 11.41
N ALA A 10 4.47 -5.95 12.24
CA ALA A 10 3.14 -5.48 11.91
C ALA A 10 3.17 -4.44 10.78
N LYS A 11 2.12 -4.42 9.97
CA LYS A 11 1.85 -3.42 8.94
C LYS A 11 0.59 -2.64 9.32
N LEU A 12 0.52 -1.39 8.89
CA LEU A 12 -0.65 -0.55 9.16
C LEU A 12 -1.89 -1.06 8.42
N PRO A 13 -3.00 -1.29 9.12
CA PRO A 13 -4.26 -1.71 8.49
C PRO A 13 -5.10 -0.54 7.98
N PHE A 14 -4.57 0.68 8.00
CA PHE A 14 -5.20 1.90 7.47
C PHE A 14 -4.12 2.94 7.14
N SER A 15 -4.50 3.94 6.34
CA SER A 15 -3.61 5.05 6.02
C SER A 15 -3.68 6.12 7.10
N PHE A 16 -2.55 6.72 7.46
CA PHE A 16 -2.50 7.88 8.36
C PHE A 16 -2.57 9.17 7.57
N PRO A 17 -3.48 10.09 7.91
CA PRO A 17 -3.55 11.40 7.29
C PRO A 17 -2.35 12.28 7.69
N GLN A 18 -2.02 13.26 6.87
CA GLN A 18 -1.00 14.26 7.20
C GLN A 18 -1.47 15.27 8.24
N SER A 19 -2.78 15.51 8.29
CA SER A 19 -3.42 16.44 9.23
C SER A 19 -4.90 16.12 9.37
N VAL A 20 -5.57 16.78 10.30
CA VAL A 20 -7.02 16.67 10.48
C VAL A 20 -7.80 17.05 9.22
N GLY A 21 -7.29 18.01 8.45
CA GLY A 21 -7.88 18.43 7.18
C GLY A 21 -7.68 17.43 6.02
N HIS A 22 -6.85 16.40 6.22
CA HIS A 22 -6.54 15.39 5.21
C HIS A 22 -7.47 14.16 5.32
N LEU A 23 -8.75 14.36 5.59
CA LEU A 23 -9.74 13.28 5.68
C LEU A 23 -10.81 13.47 4.60
N PRO A 24 -11.36 12.38 4.08
CA PRO A 24 -10.99 10.97 4.29
C PRO A 24 -9.72 10.56 3.50
N VAL A 25 -8.90 9.66 4.04
CA VAL A 25 -7.72 9.11 3.38
C VAL A 25 -7.80 7.58 3.34
N PHE A 26 -8.10 7.05 2.16
CA PHE A 26 -8.22 5.60 1.91
C PHE A 26 -7.10 5.14 0.98
N TYR A 27 -6.69 3.88 1.07
CA TYR A 27 -5.75 3.33 0.10
C TYR A 27 -6.42 2.99 -1.24
N ASN A 28 -7.71 2.67 -1.22
CA ASN A 28 -8.50 2.21 -2.37
C ASN A 28 -9.45 3.30 -2.92
N HIS A 29 -9.06 4.58 -2.83
CA HIS A 29 -9.87 5.65 -3.40
C HIS A 29 -9.94 5.55 -4.93
N LEU A 30 -11.03 6.05 -5.50
CA LEU A 30 -11.21 6.12 -6.94
C LEU A 30 -10.25 7.16 -7.57
N PRO A 31 -9.83 6.98 -8.84
CA PRO A 31 -8.97 7.95 -9.52
C PRO A 31 -9.55 9.35 -9.63
N THR A 32 -10.87 9.50 -9.50
CA THR A 32 -11.59 10.76 -9.54
C THR A 32 -11.78 11.41 -8.17
N ASP A 33 -11.50 10.65 -7.10
CA ASP A 33 -11.58 11.17 -5.75
C ASP A 33 -10.39 12.10 -5.44
N LYS A 34 -10.55 12.88 -4.40
CA LYS A 34 -9.59 13.85 -3.90
C LYS A 34 -8.15 13.34 -3.99
N GLY A 35 -7.39 13.89 -4.88
CA GLY A 35 -6.01 13.54 -5.12
C GLY A 35 -5.81 12.74 -6.40
N PHE A 36 -4.64 12.65 -6.89
CA PHE A 36 -4.19 11.92 -8.08
C PHE A 36 -4.90 12.24 -9.40
N TYR A 37 -5.77 13.25 -9.41
CA TYR A 37 -6.54 13.58 -10.61
C TYR A 37 -5.63 14.05 -11.77
N ARG A 38 -4.79 15.03 -11.53
CA ARG A 38 -3.77 15.50 -12.49
C ARG A 38 -2.49 15.92 -11.78
N ARG A 39 -2.63 16.71 -10.73
CA ARG A 39 -1.55 17.22 -9.88
C ARG A 39 -2.13 17.63 -8.52
N PRO A 40 -1.32 17.63 -7.47
CA PRO A 40 -1.70 18.19 -6.19
C PRO A 40 -2.13 19.64 -6.33
N GLY A 41 -3.15 20.06 -5.58
CA GLY A 41 -3.52 21.46 -5.46
C GLY A 41 -2.43 22.30 -4.82
N ARG A 42 -2.49 23.59 -5.07
CA ARG A 42 -1.63 24.60 -4.45
C ARG A 42 -2.50 25.71 -3.89
N PRO A 43 -1.99 26.54 -2.95
CA PRO A 43 -2.78 27.62 -2.36
C PRO A 43 -3.45 28.56 -3.38
N ASN A 44 -2.78 28.79 -4.53
CA ASN A 44 -3.28 29.70 -5.58
C ASN A 44 -3.91 28.94 -6.77
N GLU A 45 -3.88 27.62 -6.75
CA GLU A 45 -4.42 26.75 -7.80
C GLU A 45 -5.06 25.52 -7.15
N PRO A 46 -6.28 25.65 -6.60
CA PRO A 46 -6.95 24.50 -5.99
C PRO A 46 -7.10 23.38 -6.98
N GLY A 47 -6.68 22.18 -6.58
CA GLY A 47 -6.95 20.94 -7.29
C GLY A 47 -8.31 20.38 -6.90
N ARG A 48 -8.59 19.16 -7.35
CA ARG A 48 -9.70 18.34 -6.82
C ARG A 48 -9.26 17.45 -5.66
N ASP A 49 -8.16 17.80 -5.05
CA ASP A 49 -7.52 17.14 -3.93
C ASP A 49 -7.77 17.92 -2.62
N TYR A 50 -6.98 17.60 -1.63
CA TYR A 50 -7.03 18.32 -0.36
C TYR A 50 -6.43 19.70 -0.51
N VAL A 51 -7.17 20.71 -0.05
CA VAL A 51 -6.69 22.08 -0.01
C VAL A 51 -5.47 22.15 0.92
N PHE A 52 -4.36 22.67 0.45
CA PHE A 52 -3.09 22.82 1.14
C PHE A 52 -2.33 21.54 1.49
N SER A 53 -2.79 20.35 1.03
CA SER A 53 -2.13 19.09 1.31
C SER A 53 -1.96 18.24 0.06
N SER A 54 -0.85 17.50 -0.01
CA SER A 54 -0.70 16.44 -0.98
C SER A 54 -1.74 15.34 -0.72
N PRO A 55 -2.26 14.65 -1.75
CA PRO A 55 -3.15 13.52 -1.56
C PRO A 55 -2.46 12.29 -0.94
N ALA A 56 -1.13 12.26 -0.96
CA ALA A 56 -0.39 11.16 -0.36
C ALA A 56 -0.53 11.15 1.16
N PRO A 57 -0.87 10.01 1.78
CA PRO A 57 -0.94 9.91 3.23
C PRO A 57 0.44 10.10 3.89
N LEU A 58 0.45 10.40 5.18
CA LEU A 58 1.69 10.42 5.96
C LEU A 58 2.32 9.02 6.00
N TRP A 59 1.50 8.02 6.29
CA TRP A 59 1.86 6.61 6.14
C TRP A 59 0.73 5.86 5.45
N SER A 60 1.08 5.14 4.40
CA SER A 60 0.11 4.39 3.62
C SER A 60 -0.36 3.13 4.35
N PHE A 61 -1.54 2.63 3.99
CA PHE A 61 -1.95 1.27 4.30
C PHE A 61 -0.83 0.28 3.93
N GLY A 62 -0.59 -0.68 4.79
CA GLY A 62 0.48 -1.66 4.58
C GLY A 62 1.88 -1.18 4.96
N HIS A 63 2.06 0.07 5.39
CA HIS A 63 3.36 0.57 5.85
C HIS A 63 3.79 -0.12 7.15
N GLY A 64 5.07 -0.43 7.25
CA GLY A 64 5.67 -0.96 8.48
C GLY A 64 7.17 -1.10 8.35
N LEU A 65 7.86 -0.97 9.45
CA LEU A 65 9.31 -1.08 9.55
C LEU A 65 9.71 -2.38 10.25
N SER A 66 10.90 -2.86 9.92
CA SER A 66 11.52 -4.04 10.53
C SER A 66 13.00 -3.76 10.78
N TYR A 67 13.62 -4.50 11.68
CA TYR A 67 15.07 -4.48 11.88
C TYR A 67 15.83 -5.38 10.89
N THR A 68 15.11 -6.01 9.97
CA THR A 68 15.67 -6.78 8.87
C THR A 68 15.02 -6.41 7.56
N THR A 69 15.59 -6.85 6.46
CA THR A 69 15.08 -6.62 5.10
C THR A 69 14.67 -7.94 4.47
N PHE A 70 13.64 -7.89 3.65
CA PHE A 70 13.15 -9.03 2.90
C PHE A 70 13.18 -8.74 1.41
N GLU A 71 13.53 -9.74 0.64
CA GLU A 71 13.52 -9.71 -0.81
C GLU A 71 12.45 -10.68 -1.31
N TYR A 72 11.62 -10.19 -2.23
CA TYR A 72 10.59 -10.96 -2.90
C TYR A 72 11.12 -11.45 -4.23
N LEU A 73 11.17 -12.76 -4.40
CA LEU A 73 11.75 -13.42 -5.57
C LEU A 73 10.71 -14.33 -6.22
N ASN A 74 10.89 -14.54 -7.53
CA ASN A 74 10.14 -15.55 -8.28
C ASN A 74 8.61 -15.44 -8.08
N ALA A 75 8.07 -14.24 -8.16
CA ALA A 75 6.62 -14.07 -8.17
C ALA A 75 6.04 -14.78 -9.40
N HIS A 76 5.09 -15.65 -9.17
CA HIS A 76 4.44 -16.46 -10.20
C HIS A 76 2.94 -16.55 -9.91
N TYR A 77 2.15 -16.54 -10.97
CA TYR A 77 0.70 -16.80 -10.91
C TYR A 77 0.33 -17.91 -11.88
N SER A 78 -0.66 -18.70 -11.49
CA SER A 78 -1.03 -19.95 -12.21
C SER A 78 -1.65 -19.71 -13.59
N ALA A 79 -2.21 -18.54 -13.85
CA ALA A 79 -2.84 -18.20 -15.12
C ALA A 79 -2.83 -16.68 -15.37
N GLU A 80 -2.74 -16.29 -16.64
CA GLU A 80 -2.85 -14.90 -17.09
C GLU A 80 -4.31 -14.49 -17.36
N LEU A 81 -5.16 -15.45 -17.67
CA LEU A 81 -6.58 -15.26 -17.92
C LEU A 81 -7.37 -16.17 -16.99
N LEU A 82 -8.40 -15.62 -16.36
CA LEU A 82 -9.26 -16.35 -15.44
C LEU A 82 -10.72 -16.19 -15.85
N HIS A 83 -11.48 -17.27 -15.74
CA HIS A 83 -12.93 -17.21 -15.77
C HIS A 83 -13.49 -16.97 -14.36
N PRO A 84 -14.73 -16.49 -14.22
CA PRO A 84 -15.31 -16.16 -12.91
C PRO A 84 -15.32 -17.30 -11.87
N SER A 85 -15.26 -18.55 -12.35
CA SER A 85 -15.24 -19.75 -11.50
C SER A 85 -13.84 -20.24 -11.16
N ASP A 86 -12.80 -19.65 -11.76
CA ASP A 86 -11.44 -20.15 -11.62
C ASP A 86 -10.78 -19.66 -10.34
N THR A 87 -9.78 -20.38 -9.90
CA THR A 87 -8.94 -20.01 -8.76
C THR A 87 -7.56 -19.59 -9.25
N LEU A 88 -7.12 -18.39 -8.88
CA LEU A 88 -5.77 -17.93 -9.10
C LEU A 88 -4.87 -18.34 -7.95
N ILE A 89 -3.79 -19.05 -8.26
CA ILE A 89 -2.74 -19.35 -7.29
C ILE A 89 -1.58 -18.38 -7.55
N VAL A 90 -1.23 -17.62 -6.53
CA VAL A 90 -0.07 -16.72 -6.54
C VAL A 90 0.98 -17.27 -5.60
N SER A 91 2.18 -17.44 -6.10
CA SER A 91 3.33 -17.93 -5.35
C SER A 91 4.46 -16.91 -5.37
N VAL A 92 5.13 -16.75 -4.26
CA VAL A 92 6.31 -15.89 -4.15
C VAL A 92 7.31 -16.51 -3.19
N SER A 93 8.59 -16.40 -3.51
CA SER A 93 9.68 -16.77 -2.62
C SER A 93 10.10 -15.57 -1.79
N LEU A 94 10.12 -15.71 -0.48
CA LEU A 94 10.53 -14.67 0.45
C LEU A 94 11.89 -15.03 1.06
N LYS A 95 12.86 -14.12 0.93
CA LYS A 95 14.20 -14.28 1.49
C LYS A 95 14.48 -13.16 2.47
N ASN A 96 14.89 -13.51 3.69
CA ASN A 96 15.45 -12.54 4.61
C ASN A 96 16.89 -12.23 4.18
N THR A 97 17.17 -10.99 3.84
CA THR A 97 18.48 -10.51 3.38
C THR A 97 19.26 -9.77 4.45
N GLY A 98 18.64 -9.50 5.59
CA GLY A 98 19.30 -8.89 6.73
C GLY A 98 19.89 -9.92 7.70
N SER A 99 20.52 -9.42 8.75
CA SER A 99 21.23 -10.23 9.75
C SER A 99 20.36 -10.66 10.94
N VAL A 100 19.14 -10.14 11.04
CA VAL A 100 18.25 -10.39 12.17
C VAL A 100 17.07 -11.24 11.72
N ALA A 101 16.68 -12.21 12.52
CA ALA A 101 15.46 -12.97 12.29
C ALA A 101 14.23 -12.04 12.34
N GLY A 102 13.26 -12.28 11.47
CA GLY A 102 12.06 -11.47 11.40
C GLY A 102 10.88 -12.21 10.78
N LYS A 103 9.73 -11.58 10.85
CA LYS A 103 8.51 -12.00 10.18
C LYS A 103 8.11 -10.92 9.19
N GLU A 104 7.57 -11.31 8.05
CA GLU A 104 7.03 -10.39 7.05
C GLU A 104 5.55 -10.67 6.82
N VAL A 105 4.80 -9.60 6.60
CA VAL A 105 3.40 -9.69 6.16
C VAL A 105 3.38 -9.49 4.66
N VAL A 106 3.24 -10.59 3.93
CA VAL A 106 3.10 -10.55 2.47
C VAL A 106 1.73 -9.99 2.12
N GLN A 107 1.70 -8.92 1.32
CA GLN A 107 0.49 -8.23 0.91
C GLN A 107 0.24 -8.48 -0.56
N LEU A 108 -0.94 -8.99 -0.90
CA LEU A 108 -1.40 -9.17 -2.26
C LEU A 108 -2.53 -8.18 -2.55
N TYR A 109 -2.36 -7.39 -3.59
CA TYR A 109 -3.35 -6.42 -4.03
C TYR A 109 -3.91 -6.83 -5.40
N VAL A 110 -5.22 -6.77 -5.52
CA VAL A 110 -5.93 -6.99 -6.78
C VAL A 110 -6.52 -5.66 -7.23
N ARG A 111 -6.30 -5.31 -8.48
CA ARG A 111 -6.87 -4.12 -9.09
C ARG A 111 -7.67 -4.50 -10.33
N ASP A 112 -8.92 -4.09 -10.36
CA ASP A 112 -9.69 -4.07 -11.60
C ASP A 112 -9.30 -2.83 -12.40
N ALA A 113 -8.81 -3.04 -13.62
CA ALA A 113 -8.40 -1.96 -14.51
C ALA A 113 -9.60 -1.31 -15.24
N VAL A 114 -10.71 -2.01 -15.31
CA VAL A 114 -11.93 -1.57 -16.01
C VAL A 114 -13.12 -1.79 -15.08
N CYS A 115 -13.34 -0.83 -14.20
CA CYS A 115 -14.59 -0.79 -13.43
C CYS A 115 -15.68 -0.22 -14.34
N VAL A 116 -16.54 -1.06 -14.87
CA VAL A 116 -17.77 -0.65 -15.57
C VAL A 116 -18.82 -0.44 -14.49
N HIS A 117 -19.17 0.82 -14.24
CA HIS A 117 -20.30 1.20 -13.38
C HIS A 117 -21.56 1.32 -14.22
#